data_0fcab3ec33d8e1ce9036c484fdd38497
#
_entry.id   0fcab3ec33d8e1ce9036c484fdd38497
#
_cell.length_a   1.000
_cell.length_b   1.000
_cell.length_c   1.000
_cell.angle_alpha   90.00
_cell.angle_beta   90.00
_cell.angle_gamma   90.00
#
_symmetry.space_group_name_H-M   'P 1'
#
loop_
_entity.id
_entity.type
_entity.pdbx_description
1 polymer ?
#
loop_
_entity_poly.entity_id
_entity_poly.type
_entity_poly.pdbx_seq_one_letter_code
_entity_poly.pdbx_strand_id
1 'polypeptide(L)'
;MQRVKHSGNAGDLIYSLPAMRAIGKDIELVLVPNIPLQAVGEHPNNGVQLTTQMCDMLRPLLFATGFIKSVQITETPERIDYDFDLFRKFHNYTGHISQWYFHIYPKLTCDLSQPIEFRWTHNFKAERPIILNRTARYHNPTFDYSVLAPYQDKITFVGLPQEFKVISAKLPRITYSEVKDFWQLAGYISNCELFIGNQSMAYAIAEVMKHPRIVEVCPYANNVIPTGANGYGAFTVMNLIQIMKYKYG
;
A
#
# COMPACT_ATOMS: atom_id res chain seq x y z
N MET A 1 -10.70 -7.65 -23.81
CA MET A 1 -10.09 -7.55 -22.47
C MET A 1 -8.61 -7.30 -22.66
N GLN A 2 -8.04 -6.29 -21.98
CA GLN A 2 -6.60 -5.98 -22.08
C GLN A 2 -5.85 -6.79 -21.04
N ARG A 3 -4.74 -7.42 -21.42
CA ARG A 3 -3.93 -8.24 -20.53
C ARG A 3 -2.76 -7.44 -19.97
N VAL A 4 -2.79 -7.22 -18.66
CA VAL A 4 -1.77 -6.46 -17.91
C VAL A 4 -0.97 -7.40 -17.03
N LYS A 5 0.34 -7.44 -17.21
CA LYS A 5 1.24 -8.26 -16.40
C LYS A 5 1.86 -7.45 -15.26
N HIS A 6 1.95 -8.06 -14.07
CA HIS A 6 2.68 -7.51 -12.92
C HIS A 6 3.31 -8.63 -12.08
N SER A 7 4.58 -8.51 -11.74
CA SER A 7 5.32 -9.47 -10.90
C SER A 7 5.94 -8.83 -9.65
N GLY A 8 5.70 -7.55 -9.43
CA GLY A 8 6.32 -6.77 -8.36
C GLY A 8 5.74 -6.99 -6.98
N ASN A 9 6.30 -6.29 -5.99
CA ASN A 9 5.77 -6.32 -4.63
C ASN A 9 4.28 -5.92 -4.60
N ALA A 10 3.54 -6.41 -3.61
CA ALA A 10 2.11 -6.11 -3.47
C ALA A 10 1.81 -4.60 -3.42
N GLY A 11 2.68 -3.80 -2.78
CA GLY A 11 2.56 -2.34 -2.78
C GLY A 11 2.70 -1.74 -4.17
N ASP A 12 3.68 -2.20 -4.97
CA ASP A 12 3.89 -1.75 -6.35
C ASP A 12 2.66 -2.03 -7.21
N LEU A 13 2.06 -3.23 -7.04
CA LEU A 13 0.82 -3.60 -7.71
C LEU A 13 -0.33 -2.63 -7.37
N ILE A 14 -0.50 -2.27 -6.10
CA ILE A 14 -1.54 -1.31 -5.70
C ILE A 14 -1.26 0.08 -6.29
N TYR A 15 -0.02 0.55 -6.29
CA TYR A 15 0.35 1.82 -6.93
C TYR A 15 0.16 1.83 -8.45
N SER A 16 0.07 0.67 -9.10
CA SER A 16 -0.21 0.56 -10.53
C SER A 16 -1.71 0.68 -10.89
N LEU A 17 -2.63 0.58 -9.91
CA LEU A 17 -4.08 0.63 -10.17
C LEU A 17 -4.55 1.90 -10.93
N PRO A 18 -4.02 3.12 -10.66
CA PRO A 18 -4.36 4.29 -11.47
C PRO A 18 -4.03 4.11 -12.96
N ALA A 19 -2.89 3.51 -13.29
CA ALA A 19 -2.51 3.24 -14.67
C ALA A 19 -3.39 2.13 -15.29
N MET A 20 -3.73 1.09 -14.55
CA MET A 20 -4.70 0.08 -15.00
C MET A 20 -6.06 0.71 -15.28
N ARG A 21 -6.57 1.58 -14.41
CA ARG A 21 -7.81 2.32 -14.64
C ARG A 21 -7.76 3.15 -15.93
N ALA A 22 -6.61 3.75 -16.24
CA ALA A 22 -6.42 4.52 -17.47
C ALA A 22 -6.41 3.66 -18.75
N ILE A 23 -6.07 2.37 -18.66
CA ILE A 23 -6.17 1.41 -19.79
C ILE A 23 -7.65 1.18 -20.14
N GLY A 24 -8.53 1.02 -19.14
CA GLY A 24 -9.96 0.81 -19.40
C GLY A 24 -10.69 -0.03 -18.35
N LYS A 25 -11.88 -0.52 -18.72
CA LYS A 25 -12.81 -1.18 -17.80
C LYS A 25 -12.74 -2.71 -17.80
N ASP A 26 -12.06 -3.32 -18.77
CA ASP A 26 -12.05 -4.77 -18.95
C ASP A 26 -10.61 -5.30 -18.95
N ILE A 27 -10.03 -5.39 -17.75
CA ILE A 27 -8.66 -5.85 -17.56
C ILE A 27 -8.65 -7.30 -17.09
N GLU A 28 -7.82 -8.11 -17.73
CA GLU A 28 -7.28 -9.35 -17.21
C GLU A 28 -5.90 -9.06 -16.60
N LEU A 29 -5.77 -9.18 -15.29
CA LEU A 29 -4.50 -9.01 -14.61
C LEU A 29 -3.76 -10.34 -14.52
N VAL A 30 -2.55 -10.39 -15.05
CA VAL A 30 -1.68 -11.56 -15.02
C VAL A 30 -0.60 -11.33 -13.96
N LEU A 31 -0.73 -12.03 -12.83
CA LEU A 31 0.23 -12.00 -11.75
C LEU A 31 1.28 -13.11 -11.94
N VAL A 32 2.56 -12.72 -11.92
CA VAL A 32 3.67 -13.67 -11.99
C VAL A 32 4.31 -13.77 -10.61
N PRO A 33 4.04 -14.86 -9.85
CA PRO A 33 4.57 -15.03 -8.51
C PRO A 33 6.03 -15.50 -8.53
N ASN A 34 6.64 -15.50 -7.36
CA ASN A 34 7.93 -16.11 -7.04
C ASN A 34 9.14 -15.54 -7.81
N ILE A 35 9.00 -14.33 -8.37
CA ILE A 35 10.15 -13.65 -8.99
C ILE A 35 11.14 -13.24 -7.90
N PRO A 36 12.42 -13.65 -8.02
CA PRO A 36 13.44 -13.30 -7.05
C PRO A 36 13.58 -11.79 -6.87
N LEU A 37 13.75 -11.34 -5.64
CA LEU A 37 14.04 -9.95 -5.33
C LEU A 37 15.50 -9.67 -5.65
N GLN A 38 15.77 -8.64 -6.47
CA GLN A 38 17.14 -8.20 -6.78
C GLN A 38 17.71 -7.22 -5.74
N ALA A 39 17.06 -7.05 -4.61
CA ALA A 39 17.47 -6.12 -3.57
C ALA A 39 18.38 -6.80 -2.54
N VAL A 40 19.36 -6.03 -2.03
CA VAL A 40 20.19 -6.44 -0.91
C VAL A 40 19.41 -6.25 0.39
N GLY A 41 19.34 -7.28 1.24
CA GLY A 41 18.73 -7.24 2.57
C GLY A 41 17.64 -8.29 2.79
N GLU A 42 17.22 -8.44 4.05
CA GLU A 42 16.14 -9.36 4.43
C GLU A 42 14.79 -8.89 3.86
N HIS A 43 14.07 -9.79 3.23
CA HIS A 43 12.73 -9.55 2.73
C HIS A 43 11.75 -10.53 3.39
N PRO A 44 10.59 -10.06 3.90
CA PRO A 44 9.64 -10.90 4.62
C PRO A 44 9.07 -12.07 3.80
N ASN A 45 9.18 -12.02 2.48
CA ASN A 45 8.68 -13.04 1.56
C ASN A 45 9.79 -14.00 1.08
N ASN A 46 10.75 -14.34 1.94
CA ASN A 46 11.83 -15.31 1.61
C ASN A 46 12.59 -14.98 0.30
N GLY A 47 12.84 -13.70 0.05
CA GLY A 47 13.61 -13.25 -1.11
C GLY A 47 12.84 -13.20 -2.43
N VAL A 48 11.51 -13.32 -2.43
CA VAL A 48 10.68 -13.12 -3.62
C VAL A 48 9.80 -11.85 -3.49
N GLN A 49 9.42 -11.29 -4.64
CA GLN A 49 8.63 -10.05 -4.66
C GLN A 49 7.18 -10.27 -4.25
N LEU A 50 6.54 -11.28 -4.83
CA LEU A 50 5.14 -11.65 -4.62
C LEU A 50 5.04 -13.16 -4.52
N THR A 51 4.48 -13.70 -3.45
CA THR A 51 4.23 -15.13 -3.32
C THR A 51 2.88 -15.50 -3.94
N THR A 52 2.69 -16.78 -4.28
CA THR A 52 1.37 -17.28 -4.75
C THR A 52 0.28 -17.01 -3.72
N GLN A 53 0.56 -17.21 -2.43
CA GLN A 53 -0.38 -16.90 -1.35
C GLN A 53 -0.78 -15.42 -1.34
N MET A 54 0.18 -14.51 -1.52
CA MET A 54 -0.13 -13.07 -1.60
C MET A 54 -0.97 -12.72 -2.82
N CYS A 55 -0.77 -13.41 -3.95
CA CYS A 55 -1.63 -13.24 -5.13
C CYS A 55 -3.09 -13.61 -4.80
N ASP A 56 -3.31 -14.71 -4.07
CA ASP A 56 -4.66 -15.12 -3.65
C ASP A 56 -5.27 -14.14 -2.64
N MET A 57 -4.48 -13.63 -1.68
CA MET A 57 -4.93 -12.60 -0.73
C MET A 57 -5.27 -11.26 -1.39
N LEU A 58 -4.63 -10.92 -2.52
CA LEU A 58 -4.90 -9.70 -3.30
C LEU A 58 -6.18 -9.81 -4.13
N ARG A 59 -6.53 -11.00 -4.60
CA ARG A 59 -7.59 -11.24 -5.58
C ARG A 59 -8.93 -10.58 -5.22
N PRO A 60 -9.48 -10.68 -3.99
CA PRO A 60 -10.74 -10.03 -3.63
C PRO A 60 -10.66 -8.50 -3.75
N LEU A 61 -9.55 -7.89 -3.31
CA LEU A 61 -9.34 -6.45 -3.40
C LEU A 61 -9.26 -5.98 -4.86
N LEU A 62 -8.57 -6.75 -5.72
CA LEU A 62 -8.42 -6.43 -7.14
C LEU A 62 -9.76 -6.46 -7.87
N PHE A 63 -10.61 -7.48 -7.63
CA PHE A 63 -11.96 -7.53 -8.19
C PHE A 63 -12.85 -6.39 -7.71
N ALA A 64 -12.66 -5.92 -6.47
CA ALA A 64 -13.43 -4.82 -5.91
C ALA A 64 -13.19 -3.49 -6.65
N THR A 65 -12.12 -3.32 -7.42
CA THR A 65 -11.88 -2.15 -8.27
C THR A 65 -12.95 -2.01 -9.38
N GLY A 66 -13.58 -3.11 -9.76
CA GLY A 66 -14.63 -3.17 -10.80
C GLY A 66 -14.12 -3.04 -12.23
N PHE A 67 -12.88 -2.64 -12.50
CA PHE A 67 -12.26 -2.64 -13.82
C PHE A 67 -11.37 -3.87 -14.08
N ILE A 68 -10.89 -4.55 -13.05
CA ILE A 68 -10.23 -5.86 -13.19
C ILE A 68 -11.30 -6.94 -13.17
N LYS A 69 -11.42 -7.67 -14.29
CA LYS A 69 -12.45 -8.69 -14.52
C LYS A 69 -11.97 -10.11 -14.25
N SER A 70 -10.69 -10.35 -14.44
CA SER A 70 -10.05 -11.62 -14.12
C SER A 70 -8.64 -11.43 -13.59
N VAL A 71 -8.21 -12.38 -12.77
CA VAL A 71 -6.84 -12.44 -12.26
C VAL A 71 -6.30 -13.83 -12.53
N GLN A 72 -5.34 -13.93 -13.43
CA GLN A 72 -4.59 -15.14 -13.74
C GLN A 72 -3.29 -15.13 -12.91
N ILE A 73 -2.97 -16.25 -12.28
CA ILE A 73 -1.69 -16.46 -11.60
C ILE A 73 -0.93 -17.50 -12.41
N THR A 74 0.23 -17.14 -12.95
CA THR A 74 1.03 -18.04 -13.80
C THR A 74 2.49 -17.62 -13.82
N GLU A 75 3.40 -18.59 -13.89
CA GLU A 75 4.83 -18.35 -14.07
C GLU A 75 5.23 -18.13 -15.54
N THR A 76 4.35 -18.51 -16.48
CA THR A 76 4.56 -18.41 -17.94
C THR A 76 3.49 -17.54 -18.59
N PRO A 77 3.57 -16.21 -18.43
CA PRO A 77 2.58 -15.31 -19.02
C PRO A 77 2.70 -15.24 -20.55
N GLU A 78 1.57 -15.30 -21.24
CA GLU A 78 1.49 -15.19 -22.70
C GLU A 78 0.61 -14.02 -23.12
N ARG A 79 0.85 -13.46 -24.33
CA ARG A 79 0.00 -12.46 -25.00
C ARG A 79 -0.28 -11.24 -24.12
N ILE A 80 0.77 -10.63 -23.58
CA ILE A 80 0.67 -9.46 -22.70
C ILE A 80 0.58 -8.19 -23.54
N ASP A 81 -0.47 -7.38 -23.31
CA ASP A 81 -0.65 -6.06 -23.94
C ASP A 81 0.12 -4.98 -23.20
N TYR A 82 0.16 -5.05 -21.85
CA TYR A 82 0.86 -4.11 -21.00
C TYR A 82 1.73 -4.85 -19.99
N ASP A 83 3.05 -4.75 -20.12
CA ASP A 83 4.02 -5.29 -19.17
C ASP A 83 4.42 -4.21 -18.15
N PHE A 84 3.80 -4.21 -17.00
CA PHE A 84 4.07 -3.23 -15.95
C PHE A 84 5.39 -3.47 -15.21
N ASP A 85 6.05 -4.60 -15.40
CA ASP A 85 7.38 -4.83 -14.84
C ASP A 85 8.48 -4.04 -15.56
N LEU A 86 8.18 -3.48 -16.74
CA LEU A 86 9.12 -2.66 -17.50
C LEU A 86 9.62 -1.44 -16.70
N PHE A 87 8.87 -0.92 -15.73
CA PHE A 87 9.32 0.20 -14.91
C PHE A 87 10.62 -0.09 -14.16
N ARG A 88 10.91 -1.38 -13.85
CA ARG A 88 12.15 -1.78 -13.17
C ARG A 88 13.39 -1.72 -14.04
N LYS A 89 13.23 -1.60 -15.35
CA LYS A 89 14.37 -1.43 -16.29
C LYS A 89 14.92 -0.02 -16.29
N PHE A 90 14.22 0.93 -15.70
CA PHE A 90 14.58 2.33 -15.63
C PHE A 90 15.00 2.67 -14.19
N HIS A 91 16.28 2.97 -13.99
CA HIS A 91 16.84 3.16 -12.64
C HIS A 91 16.75 4.59 -12.09
N ASN A 92 16.30 5.55 -12.88
CA ASN A 92 16.38 6.98 -12.58
C ASN A 92 15.02 7.69 -12.47
N TYR A 93 13.96 6.97 -12.14
CA TYR A 93 12.68 7.61 -11.92
C TYR A 93 12.67 8.40 -10.62
N THR A 94 12.32 9.66 -10.74
CA THR A 94 11.98 10.56 -9.62
C THR A 94 10.46 10.60 -9.43
N GLY A 95 10.03 11.15 -8.29
CA GLY A 95 8.60 11.34 -8.01
C GLY A 95 7.90 10.08 -7.50
N HIS A 96 6.57 10.13 -7.51
CA HIS A 96 5.73 9.08 -6.95
C HIS A 96 5.73 7.82 -7.81
N ILE A 97 5.82 6.64 -7.19
CA ILE A 97 5.92 5.36 -7.90
C ILE A 97 4.76 5.11 -8.88
N SER A 98 3.54 5.60 -8.59
CA SER A 98 2.42 5.51 -9.54
C SER A 98 2.68 6.24 -10.86
N GLN A 99 3.55 7.25 -10.88
CA GLN A 99 3.91 7.99 -12.10
C GLN A 99 4.79 7.15 -13.04
N TRP A 100 5.54 6.20 -12.49
CA TRP A 100 6.49 5.41 -13.27
C TRP A 100 5.78 4.56 -14.35
N TYR A 101 4.56 4.11 -14.10
CA TYR A 101 3.75 3.37 -15.09
C TYR A 101 3.36 4.24 -16.29
N PHE A 102 3.16 5.54 -16.08
CA PHE A 102 2.86 6.49 -17.16
C PHE A 102 4.12 6.86 -17.95
N HIS A 103 5.32 6.76 -17.36
CA HIS A 103 6.56 6.93 -18.10
C HIS A 103 6.81 5.79 -19.10
N ILE A 104 6.47 4.55 -18.74
CA ILE A 104 6.59 3.42 -19.69
C ILE A 104 5.46 3.38 -20.71
N TYR A 105 4.28 3.95 -20.38
CA TYR A 105 3.13 4.04 -21.26
C TYR A 105 2.61 5.47 -21.35
N PRO A 106 3.33 6.38 -22.06
CA PRO A 106 3.02 7.82 -22.03
C PRO A 106 1.70 8.22 -22.69
N LYS A 107 1.03 7.30 -23.39
CA LYS A 107 -0.33 7.49 -23.90
C LYS A 107 -1.40 7.33 -22.82
N LEU A 108 -1.07 6.69 -21.71
CA LEU A 108 -1.96 6.61 -20.55
C LEU A 108 -1.88 7.92 -19.78
N THR A 109 -3.02 8.41 -19.35
CA THR A 109 -3.11 9.62 -18.52
C THR A 109 -4.12 9.41 -17.41
N CYS A 110 -3.80 9.89 -16.21
CA CYS A 110 -4.69 9.81 -15.04
C CYS A 110 -4.33 10.92 -14.07
N ASP A 111 -5.34 11.50 -13.45
CA ASP A 111 -5.14 12.36 -12.30
C ASP A 111 -4.89 11.50 -11.06
N LEU A 112 -3.65 11.50 -10.58
CA LEU A 112 -3.25 10.72 -9.39
C LEU A 112 -3.81 11.28 -8.08
N SER A 113 -4.44 12.46 -8.08
CA SER A 113 -5.16 12.99 -6.91
C SER A 113 -6.52 12.31 -6.71
N GLN A 114 -7.05 11.65 -7.73
CA GLN A 114 -8.34 10.98 -7.67
C GLN A 114 -8.25 9.59 -7.03
N PRO A 115 -9.19 9.22 -6.16
CA PRO A 115 -9.19 7.92 -5.50
C PRO A 115 -9.44 6.76 -6.48
N ILE A 116 -8.88 5.61 -6.17
CA ILE A 116 -9.39 4.34 -6.65
C ILE A 116 -10.52 3.92 -5.72
N GLU A 117 -11.70 3.78 -6.30
CA GLU A 117 -12.89 3.31 -5.57
C GLU A 117 -12.94 1.79 -5.57
N PHE A 118 -13.24 1.23 -4.39
CA PHE A 118 -13.49 -0.19 -4.21
C PHE A 118 -14.96 -0.45 -3.90
N ARG A 119 -15.54 -1.49 -4.52
CA ARG A 119 -16.93 -1.90 -4.29
C ARG A 119 -17.00 -2.76 -3.04
N TRP A 120 -17.62 -2.23 -1.99
CA TRP A 120 -17.73 -2.92 -0.70
C TRP A 120 -18.94 -3.84 -0.66
N THR A 121 -18.72 -5.09 -0.26
CA THR A 121 -19.78 -6.07 0.00
C THR A 121 -19.92 -6.38 1.50
N HIS A 122 -18.96 -5.95 2.31
CA HIS A 122 -18.93 -6.14 3.77
C HIS A 122 -18.53 -4.83 4.44
N ASN A 123 -19.08 -4.61 5.64
CA ASN A 123 -18.69 -3.47 6.47
C ASN A 123 -17.61 -3.93 7.46
N PHE A 124 -16.37 -3.90 7.04
CA PHE A 124 -15.24 -4.16 7.92
C PHE A 124 -14.98 -2.94 8.79
N LYS A 125 -14.94 -3.13 10.10
CA LYS A 125 -14.64 -2.05 11.05
C LYS A 125 -13.59 -2.53 12.04
N ALA A 126 -12.52 -1.74 12.18
CA ALA A 126 -11.57 -1.93 13.25
C ALA A 126 -12.17 -1.49 14.60
N GLU A 127 -11.60 -1.99 15.69
CA GLU A 127 -12.08 -1.68 17.04
C GLU A 127 -11.97 -0.18 17.36
N ARG A 128 -10.95 0.48 16.83
CA ARG A 128 -10.62 1.88 17.13
C ARG A 128 -10.46 2.73 15.87
N PRO A 129 -10.65 4.06 15.97
CA PRO A 129 -10.74 4.94 14.82
C PRO A 129 -9.42 5.18 14.08
N ILE A 130 -8.28 4.93 14.71
CA ILE A 130 -6.96 5.11 14.08
C ILE A 130 -6.37 3.75 13.78
N ILE A 131 -6.00 3.52 12.51
CA ILE A 131 -5.25 2.33 12.09
C ILE A 131 -3.76 2.67 12.04
N LEU A 132 -2.97 1.89 12.73
CA LEU A 132 -1.51 1.95 12.67
C LEU A 132 -0.95 0.68 12.02
N ASN A 133 -0.08 0.85 11.02
CA ASN A 133 0.70 -0.22 10.41
C ASN A 133 2.15 0.22 10.28
N ARG A 134 3.08 -0.56 10.80
CA ARG A 134 4.51 -0.31 10.62
C ARG A 134 5.25 -1.60 10.37
N THR A 135 5.60 -1.82 9.11
CA THR A 135 6.33 -3.00 8.67
C THR A 135 7.84 -2.86 8.97
N ALA A 136 8.58 -3.95 8.92
CA ALA A 136 10.02 -3.96 9.21
C ALA A 136 10.90 -3.25 8.15
N ARG A 137 10.32 -2.88 7.00
CA ARG A 137 11.04 -2.23 5.87
C ARG A 137 10.78 -0.74 5.80
N TYR A 138 11.64 -0.01 5.10
CA TYR A 138 11.48 1.41 4.78
C TYR A 138 11.21 2.29 6.00
N HIS A 139 11.98 2.07 7.05
CA HIS A 139 11.95 2.89 8.25
C HIS A 139 12.70 4.21 8.06
N ASN A 140 12.18 5.24 8.67
CA ASN A 140 12.97 6.41 9.01
C ASN A 140 13.64 6.14 10.37
N PRO A 141 14.97 6.04 10.44
CA PRO A 141 15.67 5.66 11.67
C PRO A 141 15.51 6.66 12.81
N THR A 142 15.11 7.90 12.50
CA THR A 142 14.86 8.94 13.51
C THR A 142 13.43 8.91 14.05
N PHE A 143 12.57 8.01 13.57
CA PHE A 143 11.17 7.97 13.97
C PHE A 143 10.95 7.17 15.25
N ASP A 144 10.34 7.81 16.23
CA ASP A 144 9.87 7.16 17.45
C ASP A 144 8.36 7.29 17.58
N TYR A 145 7.66 6.16 17.53
CA TYR A 145 6.21 6.10 17.64
C TYR A 145 5.69 6.29 19.08
N SER A 146 6.56 6.33 20.11
CA SER A 146 6.17 6.65 21.49
C SER A 146 5.46 8.01 21.61
N VAL A 147 5.67 8.92 20.65
CA VAL A 147 4.98 10.22 20.56
C VAL A 147 3.48 10.09 20.34
N LEU A 148 2.98 8.92 19.91
CA LEU A 148 1.56 8.61 19.81
C LEU A 148 0.94 8.18 21.13
N ALA A 149 1.69 8.10 22.25
CA ALA A 149 1.19 7.71 23.57
C ALA A 149 -0.09 8.47 24.01
N PRO A 150 -0.26 9.78 23.75
CA PRO A 150 -1.50 10.48 24.07
C PRO A 150 -2.74 9.95 23.33
N TYR A 151 -2.55 9.27 22.20
CA TYR A 151 -3.63 8.78 21.33
C TYR A 151 -3.78 7.26 21.33
N GLN A 152 -2.96 6.53 22.10
CA GLN A 152 -2.86 5.07 21.99
C GLN A 152 -4.18 4.33 22.25
N ASP A 153 -5.08 4.88 23.07
CA ASP A 153 -6.41 4.30 23.32
C ASP A 153 -7.36 4.42 22.13
N LYS A 154 -6.98 5.18 21.09
CA LYS A 154 -7.70 5.32 19.82
C LYS A 154 -7.07 4.49 18.69
N ILE A 155 -5.99 3.75 18.93
CA ILE A 155 -5.21 3.07 17.90
C ILE A 155 -5.45 1.57 17.91
N THR A 156 -5.78 1.01 16.74
CA THR A 156 -5.69 -0.41 16.42
C THR A 156 -4.50 -0.63 15.50
N PHE A 157 -3.59 -1.52 15.87
CA PHE A 157 -2.51 -1.96 15.00
C PHE A 157 -2.99 -3.08 14.08
N VAL A 158 -2.65 -2.99 12.79
CA VAL A 158 -2.84 -4.05 11.80
C VAL A 158 -1.50 -4.36 11.14
N GLY A 159 -1.14 -5.63 11.06
CA GLY A 159 0.16 -6.07 10.55
C GLY A 159 0.52 -7.45 11.07
N LEU A 160 1.79 -7.80 11.00
CA LEU A 160 2.27 -9.08 11.51
C LEU A 160 2.41 -9.05 13.04
N PRO A 161 2.20 -10.19 13.74
CA PRO A 161 2.32 -10.26 15.21
C PRO A 161 3.69 -9.78 15.73
N GLN A 162 4.78 -10.06 15.03
CA GLN A 162 6.12 -9.62 15.41
C GLN A 162 6.27 -8.08 15.28
N GLU A 163 5.61 -7.45 14.31
CA GLU A 163 5.60 -5.99 14.14
C GLU A 163 4.78 -5.33 15.25
N PHE A 164 3.63 -5.94 15.60
CA PHE A 164 2.83 -5.50 16.75
C PHE A 164 3.62 -5.55 18.05
N LYS A 165 4.38 -6.63 18.29
CA LYS A 165 5.20 -6.77 19.51
C LYS A 165 6.19 -5.61 19.66
N VAL A 166 6.80 -5.14 18.56
CA VAL A 166 7.75 -4.01 18.59
C VAL A 166 7.03 -2.69 18.92
N ILE A 167 5.87 -2.46 18.34
CA ILE A 167 5.11 -1.22 18.55
C ILE A 167 4.44 -1.21 19.92
N SER A 168 3.84 -2.31 20.36
CA SER A 168 3.15 -2.40 21.65
C SER A 168 4.10 -2.24 22.85
N ALA A 169 5.39 -2.53 22.70
CA ALA A 169 6.40 -2.21 23.72
C ALA A 169 6.53 -0.70 23.97
N LYS A 170 6.22 0.14 22.96
CA LYS A 170 6.25 1.62 23.07
C LYS A 170 4.87 2.21 23.35
N LEU A 171 3.82 1.52 22.94
CA LEU A 171 2.41 1.93 23.04
C LEU A 171 1.57 0.81 23.65
N PRO A 172 1.66 0.57 24.97
CA PRO A 172 1.13 -0.65 25.58
C PRO A 172 -0.42 -0.74 25.59
N ARG A 173 -1.14 0.34 25.27
CA ARG A 173 -2.60 0.36 25.29
C ARG A 173 -3.23 0.31 23.91
N ILE A 174 -2.45 0.14 22.82
CA ILE A 174 -3.02 -0.10 21.50
C ILE A 174 -3.64 -1.50 21.41
N THR A 175 -4.66 -1.68 20.57
CA THR A 175 -5.21 -3.01 20.27
C THR A 175 -4.56 -3.60 19.01
N TYR A 176 -4.71 -4.91 18.83
CA TYR A 176 -4.25 -5.63 17.65
C TYR A 176 -5.43 -6.25 16.92
N SER A 177 -5.47 -6.08 15.60
CA SER A 177 -6.42 -6.78 14.74
C SER A 177 -5.68 -7.57 13.67
N GLU A 178 -5.88 -8.86 13.66
CA GLU A 178 -5.46 -9.72 12.58
C GLU A 178 -6.33 -9.48 11.33
N VAL A 179 -5.73 -9.55 10.16
CA VAL A 179 -6.43 -9.46 8.87
C VAL A 179 -6.20 -10.74 8.07
N LYS A 180 -7.28 -11.25 7.46
CA LYS A 180 -7.25 -12.50 6.70
C LYS A 180 -6.69 -12.31 5.29
N ASP A 181 -6.97 -11.15 4.69
CA ASP A 181 -6.57 -10.80 3.34
C ASP A 181 -6.49 -9.25 3.16
N PHE A 182 -6.06 -8.84 1.98
CA PHE A 182 -5.93 -7.40 1.68
C PHE A 182 -7.27 -6.70 1.44
N TRP A 183 -8.35 -7.45 1.19
CA TRP A 183 -9.70 -6.91 1.12
C TRP A 183 -10.20 -6.47 2.50
N GLN A 184 -10.02 -7.32 3.51
CA GLN A 184 -10.34 -6.97 4.89
C GLN A 184 -9.47 -5.81 5.39
N LEU A 185 -8.17 -5.82 5.07
CA LEU A 185 -7.26 -4.70 5.40
C LEU A 185 -7.75 -3.37 4.79
N ALA A 186 -8.10 -3.39 3.51
CA ALA A 186 -8.64 -2.22 2.82
C ALA A 186 -9.98 -1.76 3.44
N GLY A 187 -10.82 -2.70 3.87
CA GLY A 187 -12.05 -2.41 4.57
C GLY A 187 -11.83 -1.74 5.93
N TYR A 188 -10.85 -2.18 6.69
CA TYR A 188 -10.46 -1.48 7.93
C TYR A 188 -9.96 -0.07 7.65
N ILE A 189 -9.12 0.11 6.63
CA ILE A 189 -8.60 1.42 6.24
C ILE A 189 -9.75 2.34 5.78
N SER A 190 -10.69 1.85 4.98
CA SER A 190 -11.81 2.66 4.47
C SER A 190 -12.75 3.16 5.56
N ASN A 191 -12.83 2.47 6.68
CA ASN A 191 -13.73 2.77 7.80
C ASN A 191 -13.03 3.35 9.03
N CYS A 192 -11.72 3.63 8.98
CA CYS A 192 -11.02 4.34 10.05
C CYS A 192 -11.14 5.87 9.84
N GLU A 193 -10.82 6.65 10.85
CA GLU A 193 -10.72 8.12 10.73
C GLU A 193 -9.37 8.54 10.16
N LEU A 194 -8.32 7.78 10.48
CA LEU A 194 -6.95 8.06 10.08
C LEU A 194 -6.13 6.78 9.97
N PHE A 195 -5.41 6.64 8.88
CA PHE A 195 -4.36 5.64 8.70
C PHE A 195 -2.99 6.25 8.98
N ILE A 196 -2.16 5.58 9.78
CA ILE A 196 -0.75 5.94 10.02
C ILE A 196 0.12 4.75 9.67
N GLY A 197 1.17 4.96 8.90
CA GLY A 197 2.11 3.88 8.59
C GLY A 197 3.39 4.33 7.93
N ASN A 198 4.30 3.37 7.71
CA ASN A 198 5.45 3.55 6.84
C ASN A 198 5.14 3.07 5.41
N GLN A 199 6.14 3.13 4.52
CA GLN A 199 6.02 2.62 3.15
C GLN A 199 5.76 1.11 3.14
N SER A 200 4.50 0.74 2.98
CA SER A 200 4.02 -0.63 3.07
C SER A 200 2.87 -0.86 2.09
N MET A 201 2.46 -2.13 1.94
CA MET A 201 1.26 -2.47 1.19
C MET A 201 0.01 -1.83 1.80
N ALA A 202 -0.12 -1.77 3.13
CA ALA A 202 -1.22 -1.10 3.82
C ALA A 202 -1.28 0.40 3.50
N TYR A 203 -0.11 1.07 3.50
CA TYR A 203 -0.04 2.47 3.09
C TYR A 203 -0.40 2.66 1.61
N ALA A 204 0.04 1.75 0.72
CA ALA A 204 -0.32 1.82 -0.70
C ALA A 204 -1.84 1.78 -0.91
N ILE A 205 -2.57 0.96 -0.14
CA ILE A 205 -4.04 0.92 -0.15
C ILE A 205 -4.61 2.28 0.30
N ALA A 206 -4.17 2.81 1.44
CA ALA A 206 -4.64 4.10 1.96
C ALA A 206 -4.34 5.24 0.96
N GLU A 207 -3.17 5.19 0.29
CA GLU A 207 -2.76 6.17 -0.72
C GLU A 207 -3.64 6.14 -1.97
N VAL A 208 -3.90 4.98 -2.56
CA VAL A 208 -4.73 4.91 -3.77
C VAL A 208 -6.20 5.21 -3.49
N MET A 209 -6.70 4.96 -2.28
CA MET A 209 -8.03 5.33 -1.82
C MET A 209 -8.15 6.83 -1.48
N LYS A 210 -7.04 7.57 -1.38
CA LYS A 210 -6.99 8.94 -0.85
C LYS A 210 -7.66 9.09 0.53
N HIS A 211 -7.62 8.01 1.30
CA HIS A 211 -8.11 8.01 2.67
C HIS A 211 -7.26 8.97 3.54
N PRO A 212 -7.78 9.58 4.61
CA PRO A 212 -6.95 10.34 5.55
C PRO A 212 -5.78 9.50 6.04
N ARG A 213 -4.55 9.93 5.72
CA ARG A 213 -3.36 9.12 5.90
C ARG A 213 -2.11 9.91 6.24
N ILE A 214 -1.26 9.31 7.07
CA ILE A 214 0.08 9.80 7.37
C ILE A 214 1.08 8.72 6.98
N VAL A 215 2.12 9.09 6.23
CA VAL A 215 3.26 8.20 5.96
C VAL A 215 4.49 8.66 6.73
N GLU A 216 5.12 7.72 7.46
CA GLU A 216 6.51 7.84 7.88
C GLU A 216 7.39 7.81 6.62
N VAL A 217 7.98 8.93 6.24
CA VAL A 217 8.77 9.02 5.02
C VAL A 217 10.16 8.44 5.27
N CYS A 218 10.48 7.37 4.55
CA CYS A 218 11.82 6.80 4.54
C CYS A 218 12.77 7.70 3.72
N PRO A 219 13.88 8.20 4.30
CA PRO A 219 14.78 9.12 3.60
C PRO A 219 15.52 8.47 2.41
N TYR A 220 15.64 7.13 2.41
CA TYR A 220 16.34 6.38 1.38
C TYR A 220 15.44 5.93 0.22
N ALA A 221 14.11 6.05 0.37
CA ALA A 221 13.13 5.63 -0.62
C ALA A 221 11.87 6.51 -0.53
N ASN A 222 11.97 7.78 -0.90
CA ASN A 222 10.91 8.77 -0.74
C ASN A 222 9.92 8.83 -1.93
N ASN A 223 9.71 7.72 -2.61
CA ASN A 223 8.90 7.62 -3.84
C ASN A 223 7.39 7.37 -3.60
N VAL A 224 6.91 7.54 -2.36
CA VAL A 224 5.50 7.34 -1.99
C VAL A 224 4.94 8.51 -1.17
N ILE A 225 5.49 9.70 -1.35
CA ILE A 225 4.96 10.92 -0.72
C ILE A 225 3.49 11.09 -1.16
N PRO A 226 2.56 11.39 -0.22
CA PRO A 226 1.13 11.44 -0.53
C PRO A 226 0.79 12.37 -1.69
N THR A 227 -0.13 11.93 -2.53
CA THR A 227 -0.72 12.76 -3.60
C THR A 227 -2.21 13.01 -3.31
N GLY A 228 -2.72 14.17 -3.72
CA GLY A 228 -4.12 14.54 -3.49
C GLY A 228 -4.43 14.95 -2.05
N ALA A 229 -5.72 14.98 -1.72
CA ALA A 229 -6.20 15.46 -0.44
C ALA A 229 -5.93 14.49 0.73
N ASN A 230 -5.95 15.02 1.96
CA ASN A 230 -5.91 14.27 3.22
C ASN A 230 -4.67 13.38 3.43
N GLY A 231 -3.61 13.58 2.64
CA GLY A 231 -2.35 12.87 2.77
C GLY A 231 -1.25 13.74 3.40
N TYR A 232 -0.53 13.19 4.36
CA TYR A 232 0.53 13.91 5.07
C TYR A 232 1.81 13.07 5.09
N GLY A 233 2.92 13.68 4.62
CA GLY A 233 4.25 13.09 4.74
C GLY A 233 4.90 13.52 6.05
N ALA A 234 5.19 12.59 6.94
CA ALA A 234 5.94 12.85 8.16
C ALA A 234 7.41 12.50 7.93
N PHE A 235 8.23 13.53 7.71
CA PHE A 235 9.69 13.40 7.53
C PHE A 235 10.44 13.33 8.85
N THR A 236 9.83 13.86 9.92
CA THR A 236 10.36 13.88 11.27
C THR A 236 9.27 13.54 12.30
N VAL A 237 9.68 13.15 13.50
CA VAL A 237 8.78 12.96 14.64
C VAL A 237 7.96 14.23 14.92
N MET A 238 8.58 15.43 14.79
CA MET A 238 7.89 16.69 15.00
C MET A 238 6.77 16.92 13.99
N ASN A 239 6.97 16.53 12.71
CA ASN A 239 5.87 16.59 11.74
C ASN A 239 4.70 15.69 12.17
N LEU A 240 4.97 14.46 12.63
CA LEU A 240 3.92 13.57 13.12
C LEU A 240 3.15 14.19 14.28
N ILE A 241 3.86 14.75 15.29
CA ILE A 241 3.24 15.43 16.43
C ILE A 241 2.35 16.60 15.98
N GLN A 242 2.82 17.43 15.06
CA GLN A 242 2.07 18.58 14.54
C GLN A 242 0.79 18.13 13.80
N ILE A 243 0.89 17.12 12.95
CA ILE A 243 -0.27 16.57 12.22
C ILE A 243 -1.29 15.98 13.21
N MET A 244 -0.84 15.23 14.21
CA MET A 244 -1.72 14.63 15.21
C MET A 244 -2.43 15.70 16.06
N LYS A 245 -1.71 16.76 16.47
CA LYS A 245 -2.31 17.89 17.19
C LYS A 245 -3.34 18.63 16.33
N TYR A 246 -3.07 18.83 15.05
CA TYR A 246 -4.01 19.47 14.12
C TYR A 246 -5.31 18.68 13.98
N LYS A 247 -5.22 17.34 13.99
CA LYS A 247 -6.39 16.47 13.79
C LYS A 247 -7.16 16.13 15.07
N TYR A 248 -6.49 16.08 16.21
CA TYR A 248 -7.04 15.56 17.46
C TYR A 248 -6.76 16.43 18.70
N GLY A 249 -6.15 17.60 18.53
CA GLY A 249 -5.83 18.56 19.58
C GLY A 249 -6.92 19.53 19.93
#